data_ffb8575aecdd040f0fa076506da19a9e
#
_entry.id   ffb8575aecdd040f0fa076506da19a9e
#
_cell.length_a   1.000
_cell.length_b   1.000
_cell.length_c   1.000
_cell.angle_alpha   90.00
_cell.angle_beta   90.00
_cell.angle_gamma   90.00
#
_symmetry.space_group_name_H-M   'P 1'
#
loop_
_entity.id
_entity.type
_entity.pdbx_description
1 polymer ?
#
loop_
_entity_poly.entity_id
_entity_poly.type
_entity_poly.pdbx_seq_one_letter_code
_entity_poly.pdbx_strand_id
1 'polypeptide(L)'
;MPRHPGSPRAASRPLATRIAALALAVGSALFVARPAAAFTDAEKQEMGTIIREYLLQHPEVLQEAISVLESRQMVADAAQRQKAVKEMKQLLVDSPRGVVVGNPKGDITLVEFFDYNCGYCKKALSDLQDIMKQDPNLRVVLKEFPVLGQGSVEAAQVAVAVRMVAPEKYMAFHQALLGARGQADRAKALAAAKEVGIDPALIQKQATSPEL
;
A
#
# COMPACT_ATOMS: atom_id res chain seq x y z
N MET A 1 20.76 33.78 -72.09
CA MET A 1 20.51 34.84 -73.12
C MET A 1 19.12 34.71 -73.63
N PRO A 2 18.40 35.73 -73.90
CA PRO A 2 18.51 37.16 -73.52
C PRO A 2 17.20 37.76 -72.94
N ARG A 3 17.29 38.72 -72.17
CA ARG A 3 17.09 40.19 -72.26
C ARG A 3 15.81 40.71 -71.67
N HIS A 4 15.99 41.55 -70.68
CA HIS A 4 15.15 42.76 -70.37
C HIS A 4 14.81 43.61 -71.60
N PRO A 5 13.82 44.48 -71.57
CA PRO A 5 13.65 45.67 -70.70
C PRO A 5 12.18 45.99 -70.43
N GLY A 6 11.73 46.98 -69.71
CA GLY A 6 12.20 48.24 -69.28
C GLY A 6 11.06 48.99 -68.56
N SER A 7 11.45 49.78 -67.64
CA SER A 7 10.69 50.80 -66.95
C SER A 7 10.47 52.03 -67.92
N PRO A 8 9.47 52.86 -67.71
CA PRO A 8 9.72 54.13 -67.05
C PRO A 8 8.59 54.68 -66.19
N ARG A 9 8.99 55.21 -65.05
CA ARG A 9 9.07 56.63 -64.66
C ARG A 9 7.84 57.53 -64.92
N ALA A 10 7.27 57.95 -63.83
CA ALA A 10 7.26 59.27 -63.21
C ALA A 10 6.15 60.24 -63.65
N ALA A 11 5.48 60.77 -62.68
CA ALA A 11 5.26 62.23 -62.42
C ALA A 11 4.21 62.35 -61.30
N SER A 12 4.59 62.75 -60.13
CA SER A 12 4.63 64.07 -59.50
C SER A 12 3.30 64.87 -59.43
N ARG A 13 2.83 64.96 -58.16
CA ARG A 13 2.30 66.17 -57.44
C ARG A 13 0.93 66.76 -57.85
N PRO A 14 0.36 67.64 -57.01
CA PRO A 14 0.29 67.69 -55.55
C PRO A 14 -1.11 68.09 -54.96
N LEU A 15 -1.16 68.20 -53.67
CA LEU A 15 -1.83 69.21 -52.82
C LEU A 15 -3.35 69.23 -52.71
N ALA A 16 -3.66 69.26 -51.51
CA ALA A 16 -4.61 70.14 -50.82
C ALA A 16 -5.82 69.45 -50.19
N THR A 17 -5.64 69.23 -48.90
CA THR A 17 -6.54 69.73 -47.86
C THR A 17 -8.03 69.44 -48.02
N ARG A 18 -8.48 68.50 -47.20
CA ARG A 18 -9.67 68.76 -46.37
C ARG A 18 -9.64 67.80 -45.15
N ILE A 19 -9.42 68.44 -44.03
CA ILE A 19 -9.60 67.89 -42.67
C ILE A 19 -11.09 67.56 -42.54
N ALA A 20 -11.40 66.28 -42.40
CA ALA A 20 -12.66 65.87 -41.81
C ALA A 20 -12.31 65.01 -40.60
N ALA A 21 -12.31 65.66 -39.46
CA ALA A 21 -12.20 65.02 -38.17
C ALA A 21 -13.42 64.12 -37.95
N LEU A 22 -13.27 62.81 -38.18
CA LEU A 22 -14.25 61.85 -37.73
C LEU A 22 -13.75 61.32 -36.34
N ALA A 23 -14.29 61.94 -35.32
CA ALA A 23 -14.13 61.52 -33.97
C ALA A 23 -14.78 60.13 -33.83
N LEU A 24 -13.96 59.05 -33.95
CA LEU A 24 -14.35 57.70 -33.52
C LEU A 24 -14.34 57.69 -31.99
N ALA A 25 -15.52 57.91 -31.41
CA ALA A 25 -15.75 57.64 -30.01
C ALA A 25 -15.59 56.11 -29.78
N VAL A 26 -14.37 55.70 -29.49
CA VAL A 26 -14.10 54.36 -28.93
C VAL A 26 -14.69 54.35 -27.53
N GLY A 27 -15.93 53.93 -27.42
CA GLY A 27 -16.56 53.59 -26.17
C GLY A 27 -15.81 52.44 -25.52
N SER A 28 -14.78 52.76 -24.73
CA SER A 28 -14.19 51.79 -23.81
C SER A 28 -15.28 51.40 -22.83
N ALA A 29 -16.01 50.33 -23.14
CA ALA A 29 -16.79 49.61 -22.14
C ALA A 29 -15.81 49.09 -21.10
N LEU A 30 -15.61 49.86 -20.05
CA LEU A 30 -15.01 49.39 -18.81
C LEU A 30 -15.87 48.22 -18.31
N PHE A 31 -15.46 46.99 -18.67
CA PHE A 31 -15.92 45.80 -17.99
C PHE A 31 -15.38 45.93 -16.56
N VAL A 32 -16.11 46.60 -15.71
CA VAL A 32 -15.91 46.53 -14.27
C VAL A 32 -16.22 45.08 -13.92
N ALA A 33 -15.16 44.26 -13.80
CA ALA A 33 -15.28 42.94 -13.19
C ALA A 33 -15.86 43.18 -11.78
N ARG A 34 -17.17 42.97 -11.65
CA ARG A 34 -17.79 42.96 -10.31
C ARG A 34 -17.10 41.86 -9.55
N PRO A 35 -16.49 42.15 -8.38
CA PRO A 35 -16.04 41.08 -7.52
C PRO A 35 -17.23 40.16 -7.28
N ALA A 36 -17.04 38.86 -7.48
CA ALA A 36 -18.07 37.86 -7.14
C ALA A 36 -18.52 38.20 -5.73
N ALA A 37 -19.75 38.66 -5.59
CA ALA A 37 -20.28 39.07 -4.30
C ALA A 37 -20.29 37.81 -3.43
N ALA A 38 -19.54 37.85 -2.34
CA ALA A 38 -19.61 36.79 -1.35
C ALA A 38 -21.05 36.73 -0.83
N PHE A 39 -21.60 35.51 -0.66
CA PHE A 39 -22.95 35.33 -0.14
C PHE A 39 -23.12 36.09 1.18
N THR A 40 -24.24 36.78 1.30
CA THR A 40 -24.65 37.44 2.55
C THR A 40 -24.90 36.37 3.63
N ASP A 41 -24.91 36.78 4.87
CA ASP A 41 -25.15 35.82 5.97
C ASP A 41 -26.60 35.28 5.95
N ALA A 42 -27.57 36.06 5.44
CA ALA A 42 -28.93 35.58 5.21
C ALA A 42 -28.99 34.51 4.12
N GLU A 43 -28.32 34.70 2.98
CA GLU A 43 -28.23 33.69 1.91
C GLU A 43 -27.51 32.40 2.38
N LYS A 44 -26.47 32.51 3.23
CA LYS A 44 -25.80 31.33 3.84
C LYS A 44 -26.73 30.55 4.74
N GLN A 45 -27.55 31.24 5.56
CA GLN A 45 -28.54 30.59 6.42
C GLN A 45 -29.61 29.89 5.60
N GLU A 46 -30.13 30.54 4.57
CA GLU A 46 -31.13 29.96 3.66
C GLU A 46 -30.57 28.71 2.96
N MET A 47 -29.36 28.80 2.38
CA MET A 47 -28.68 27.63 1.79
C MET A 47 -28.50 26.49 2.80
N GLY A 48 -28.10 26.81 4.03
CA GLY A 48 -27.98 25.79 5.10
C GLY A 48 -29.28 25.07 5.38
N THR A 49 -30.40 25.81 5.40
CA THR A 49 -31.74 25.24 5.58
C THR A 49 -32.13 24.35 4.40
N ILE A 50 -31.96 24.82 3.18
CA ILE A 50 -32.26 24.04 1.96
C ILE A 50 -31.42 22.75 1.90
N ILE A 51 -30.13 22.83 2.17
CA ILE A 51 -29.25 21.65 2.18
C ILE A 51 -29.73 20.66 3.26
N ARG A 52 -30.03 21.13 4.46
CA ARG A 52 -30.49 20.28 5.54
C ARG A 52 -31.79 19.58 5.19
N GLU A 53 -32.78 20.30 4.68
CA GLU A 53 -34.06 19.74 4.26
C GLU A 53 -33.90 18.72 3.15
N TYR A 54 -33.09 19.02 2.14
CA TYR A 54 -32.79 18.11 1.05
C TYR A 54 -32.16 16.79 1.55
N LEU A 55 -31.14 16.87 2.43
CA LEU A 55 -30.49 15.67 2.97
C LEU A 55 -31.40 14.85 3.89
N LEU A 56 -32.36 15.50 4.58
CA LEU A 56 -33.34 14.78 5.39
C LEU A 56 -34.44 14.11 4.54
N GLN A 57 -34.76 14.69 3.37
CA GLN A 57 -35.72 14.10 2.43
C GLN A 57 -35.05 13.03 1.55
N HIS A 58 -33.73 13.12 1.34
CA HIS A 58 -32.93 12.25 0.50
C HIS A 58 -31.71 11.68 1.27
N PRO A 59 -31.92 10.88 2.32
CA PRO A 59 -30.84 10.32 3.12
C PRO A 59 -29.92 9.36 2.32
N GLU A 60 -30.43 8.80 1.23
CA GLU A 60 -29.66 7.98 0.29
C GLU A 60 -28.45 8.72 -0.30
N VAL A 61 -28.50 10.04 -0.46
CA VAL A 61 -27.37 10.86 -0.95
C VAL A 61 -26.18 10.77 -0.01
N LEU A 62 -26.42 10.77 1.30
CA LEU A 62 -25.35 10.58 2.30
C LEU A 62 -24.74 9.18 2.21
N GLN A 63 -25.59 8.17 2.05
CA GLN A 63 -25.13 6.79 1.94
C GLN A 63 -24.31 6.57 0.65
N GLU A 64 -24.74 7.16 -0.46
CA GLU A 64 -24.00 7.16 -1.71
C GLU A 64 -22.64 7.87 -1.58
N ALA A 65 -22.62 9.05 -0.96
CA ALA A 65 -21.40 9.81 -0.72
C ALA A 65 -20.40 9.04 0.16
N ILE A 66 -20.88 8.36 1.21
CA ILE A 66 -20.05 7.51 2.08
C ILE A 66 -19.48 6.33 1.27
N SER A 67 -20.31 5.64 0.48
CA SER A 67 -19.88 4.51 -0.34
C SER A 67 -18.79 4.93 -1.36
N VAL A 68 -18.94 6.10 -1.99
CA VAL A 68 -17.92 6.66 -2.90
C VAL A 68 -16.62 6.97 -2.15
N LEU A 69 -16.73 7.53 -0.94
CA LEU A 69 -15.55 7.82 -0.10
C LEU A 69 -14.80 6.54 0.28
N GLU A 70 -15.54 5.54 0.79
CA GLU A 70 -14.97 4.23 1.15
C GLU A 70 -14.30 3.54 -0.05
N SER A 71 -14.94 3.58 -1.22
CA SER A 71 -14.37 3.03 -2.45
C SER A 71 -13.05 3.72 -2.83
N ARG A 72 -13.01 5.06 -2.78
CA ARG A 72 -11.78 5.82 -3.04
C ARG A 72 -10.68 5.48 -2.03
N GLN A 73 -11.04 5.33 -0.78
CA GLN A 73 -10.10 4.99 0.29
C GLN A 73 -9.54 3.58 0.10
N MET A 74 -10.38 2.59 -0.22
CA MET A 74 -9.94 1.24 -0.54
C MET A 74 -8.95 1.20 -1.73
N VAL A 75 -9.21 1.97 -2.79
CA VAL A 75 -8.32 2.05 -3.95
C VAL A 75 -6.98 2.69 -3.57
N ALA A 76 -7.01 3.78 -2.79
CA ALA A 76 -5.79 4.45 -2.33
C ALA A 76 -4.96 3.54 -1.41
N ASP A 77 -5.61 2.84 -0.46
CA ASP A 77 -4.96 1.89 0.43
C ASP A 77 -4.38 0.69 -0.31
N ALA A 78 -5.08 0.19 -1.34
CA ALA A 78 -4.58 -0.89 -2.19
C ALA A 78 -3.33 -0.46 -2.96
N ALA A 79 -3.33 0.74 -3.53
CA ALA A 79 -2.18 1.29 -4.24
C ALA A 79 -0.98 1.49 -3.30
N GLN A 80 -1.22 2.01 -2.09
CA GLN A 80 -0.18 2.19 -1.08
C GLN A 80 0.40 0.85 -0.63
N ARG A 81 -0.45 -0.16 -0.39
CA ARG A 81 0.00 -1.52 -0.05
C ARG A 81 0.84 -2.14 -1.17
N GLN A 82 0.40 -2.05 -2.42
CA GLN A 82 1.17 -2.54 -3.56
C GLN A 82 2.54 -1.87 -3.68
N LYS A 83 2.60 -0.54 -3.47
CA LYS A 83 3.85 0.20 -3.45
C LYS A 83 4.77 -0.29 -2.33
N ALA A 84 4.25 -0.40 -1.09
CA ALA A 84 5.02 -0.89 0.05
C ALA A 84 5.55 -2.31 -0.18
N VAL A 85 4.72 -3.24 -0.69
CA VAL A 85 5.16 -4.60 -1.02
C VAL A 85 6.26 -4.59 -2.09
N LYS A 86 6.14 -3.74 -3.12
CA LYS A 86 7.15 -3.63 -4.17
C LYS A 86 8.49 -3.10 -3.65
N GLU A 87 8.44 -2.07 -2.81
CA GLU A 87 9.63 -1.45 -2.20
C GLU A 87 10.32 -2.36 -1.19
N MET A 88 9.53 -3.14 -0.44
CA MET A 88 10.01 -4.05 0.59
C MET A 88 10.19 -5.49 0.10
N LYS A 89 9.99 -5.76 -1.19
CA LYS A 89 9.98 -7.13 -1.74
C LYS A 89 11.19 -7.94 -1.26
N GLN A 90 12.38 -7.38 -1.35
CA GLN A 90 13.62 -8.09 -0.98
C GLN A 90 13.66 -8.41 0.53
N LEU A 91 13.22 -7.50 1.37
CA LEU A 91 13.11 -7.74 2.82
C LEU A 91 12.05 -8.78 3.16
N LEU A 92 10.99 -8.87 2.35
CA LEU A 92 9.92 -9.85 2.56
C LEU A 92 10.37 -11.26 2.16
N VAL A 93 11.00 -11.40 0.99
CA VAL A 93 11.26 -12.72 0.39
C VAL A 93 12.67 -13.26 0.64
N ASP A 94 13.67 -12.38 0.87
CA ASP A 94 15.09 -12.77 1.00
C ASP A 94 15.70 -12.36 2.36
N SER A 95 14.86 -12.03 3.34
CA SER A 95 15.34 -11.69 4.68
C SER A 95 16.06 -12.87 5.32
N PRO A 96 17.25 -12.68 5.91
CA PRO A 96 17.95 -13.72 6.66
C PRO A 96 17.18 -14.19 7.89
N ARG A 97 16.17 -13.41 8.33
CA ARG A 97 15.29 -13.76 9.45
C ARG A 97 14.08 -14.60 9.05
N GLY A 98 13.86 -14.84 7.74
CA GLY A 98 12.81 -15.74 7.27
C GLY A 98 13.32 -17.16 7.13
N VAL A 99 12.41 -18.13 7.24
CA VAL A 99 12.70 -19.53 6.96
C VAL A 99 12.06 -19.91 5.64
N VAL A 100 12.87 -20.40 4.70
CA VAL A 100 12.38 -20.86 3.40
C VAL A 100 12.03 -22.34 3.52
N VAL A 101 10.78 -22.68 3.21
CA VAL A 101 10.28 -24.05 3.10
C VAL A 101 9.66 -24.28 1.72
N GLY A 102 9.41 -25.52 1.35
CA GLY A 102 8.98 -25.88 0.00
C GLY A 102 10.14 -25.83 -0.99
N ASN A 103 9.91 -25.32 -2.20
CA ASN A 103 10.94 -25.23 -3.23
C ASN A 103 11.68 -23.88 -3.17
N PRO A 104 12.97 -23.84 -2.77
CA PRO A 104 13.73 -22.57 -2.70
C PRO A 104 13.85 -21.86 -4.06
N LYS A 105 13.68 -22.59 -5.18
CA LYS A 105 13.72 -22.08 -6.56
C LYS A 105 12.32 -21.95 -7.17
N GLY A 106 11.27 -22.03 -6.35
CA GLY A 106 9.88 -21.91 -6.81
C GLY A 106 9.63 -20.58 -7.51
N ASP A 107 8.76 -20.61 -8.49
CA ASP A 107 8.38 -19.44 -9.30
C ASP A 107 7.34 -18.55 -8.60
N ILE A 108 6.57 -19.13 -7.66
CA ILE A 108 5.68 -18.40 -6.76
C ILE A 108 6.27 -18.38 -5.35
N THR A 109 6.28 -17.19 -4.74
CA THR A 109 6.70 -17.04 -3.34
C THR A 109 5.53 -16.58 -2.47
N LEU A 110 5.14 -17.42 -1.51
CA LEU A 110 4.21 -17.08 -0.45
C LEU A 110 5.00 -16.62 0.78
N VAL A 111 4.65 -15.49 1.36
CA VAL A 111 5.21 -15.03 2.65
C VAL A 111 4.13 -15.13 3.70
N GLU A 112 4.38 -15.91 4.75
CA GLU A 112 3.47 -16.04 5.89
C GLU A 112 4.08 -15.38 7.13
N PHE A 113 3.36 -14.43 7.71
CA PHE A 113 3.62 -13.91 9.04
C PHE A 113 2.73 -14.65 10.03
N PHE A 114 3.31 -15.26 11.04
CA PHE A 114 2.58 -16.11 11.98
C PHE A 114 2.98 -15.87 13.44
N ASP A 115 2.07 -16.27 14.34
CA ASP A 115 2.29 -16.31 15.78
C ASP A 115 1.90 -17.68 16.30
N TYR A 116 2.73 -18.29 17.13
CA TYR A 116 2.50 -19.64 17.68
C TYR A 116 1.24 -19.74 18.56
N ASN A 117 0.70 -18.63 19.03
CA ASN A 117 -0.56 -18.57 19.79
C ASN A 117 -1.77 -18.19 18.95
N CYS A 118 -1.60 -17.92 17.66
CA CYS A 118 -2.68 -17.55 16.76
C CYS A 118 -3.48 -18.79 16.31
N GLY A 119 -4.77 -18.83 16.68
CA GLY A 119 -5.65 -19.95 16.30
C GLY A 119 -5.84 -20.08 14.77
N TYR A 120 -5.85 -18.97 14.04
CA TYR A 120 -5.92 -18.98 12.56
C TYR A 120 -4.62 -19.49 11.94
N CYS A 121 -3.45 -19.16 12.51
CA CYS A 121 -2.17 -19.69 12.04
C CYS A 121 -2.08 -21.21 12.24
N LYS A 122 -2.63 -21.72 13.35
CA LYS A 122 -2.73 -23.18 13.58
C LYS A 122 -3.56 -23.87 12.51
N LYS A 123 -4.67 -23.24 12.08
CA LYS A 123 -5.48 -23.76 10.98
C LYS A 123 -4.76 -23.65 9.64
N ALA A 124 -4.14 -22.49 9.37
CA ALA A 124 -3.42 -22.24 8.14
C ALA A 124 -2.26 -23.22 7.90
N LEU A 125 -1.68 -23.79 8.95
CA LEU A 125 -0.63 -24.79 8.82
C LEU A 125 -1.04 -26.00 7.96
N SER A 126 -2.25 -26.54 8.16
CA SER A 126 -2.75 -27.64 7.33
C SER A 126 -2.97 -27.22 5.88
N ASP A 127 -3.54 -26.04 5.68
CA ASP A 127 -3.81 -25.49 4.34
C ASP A 127 -2.47 -25.24 3.60
N LEU A 128 -1.45 -24.73 4.31
CA LEU A 128 -0.12 -24.53 3.78
C LEU A 128 0.54 -25.85 3.35
N GLN A 129 0.45 -26.88 4.19
CA GLN A 129 0.98 -28.21 3.89
C GLN A 129 0.34 -28.82 2.64
N ASP A 130 -0.98 -28.62 2.48
CA ASP A 130 -1.72 -29.17 1.35
C ASP A 130 -1.40 -28.40 0.05
N ILE A 131 -1.26 -27.07 0.11
CA ILE A 131 -0.83 -26.28 -1.05
C ILE A 131 0.59 -26.67 -1.47
N MET A 132 1.52 -26.84 -0.52
CA MET A 132 2.89 -27.27 -0.84
C MET A 132 2.96 -28.67 -1.47
N LYS A 133 2.02 -29.58 -1.14
CA LYS A 133 1.92 -30.89 -1.80
C LYS A 133 1.36 -30.77 -3.21
N GLN A 134 0.40 -29.86 -3.43
CA GLN A 134 -0.24 -29.67 -4.72
C GLN A 134 0.63 -28.90 -5.72
N ASP A 135 1.44 -27.95 -5.22
CA ASP A 135 2.35 -27.15 -6.03
C ASP A 135 3.81 -27.36 -5.61
N PRO A 136 4.55 -28.22 -6.29
CA PRO A 136 5.97 -28.48 -6.02
C PRO A 136 6.88 -27.28 -6.39
N ASN A 137 6.35 -26.25 -7.07
CA ASN A 137 7.07 -25.03 -7.40
C ASN A 137 6.78 -23.88 -6.43
N LEU A 138 6.06 -24.14 -5.35
CA LEU A 138 5.80 -23.13 -4.33
C LEU A 138 7.02 -22.96 -3.41
N ARG A 139 7.50 -21.74 -3.31
CA ARG A 139 8.45 -21.26 -2.30
C ARG A 139 7.68 -20.59 -1.18
N VAL A 140 7.89 -21.01 0.07
CA VAL A 140 7.24 -20.38 1.22
C VAL A 140 8.30 -19.76 2.13
N VAL A 141 8.07 -18.52 2.56
CA VAL A 141 8.91 -17.80 3.52
C VAL A 141 8.10 -17.60 4.80
N LEU A 142 8.47 -18.35 5.84
CA LEU A 142 7.87 -18.23 7.17
C LEU A 142 8.57 -17.14 7.97
N LYS A 143 7.80 -16.27 8.62
CA LYS A 143 8.30 -15.16 9.45
C LYS A 143 7.56 -15.11 10.77
N GLU A 144 8.29 -15.21 11.87
CA GLU A 144 7.74 -15.02 13.20
C GLU A 144 7.23 -13.57 13.35
N PHE A 145 6.00 -13.44 13.84
CA PHE A 145 5.36 -12.16 14.13
C PHE A 145 4.64 -12.24 15.49
N PRO A 146 5.39 -12.27 16.60
CA PRO A 146 4.86 -12.54 17.93
C PRO A 146 4.15 -11.31 18.51
N VAL A 147 2.84 -11.17 18.24
CA VAL A 147 2.00 -10.03 18.66
C VAL A 147 0.96 -10.37 19.73
N LEU A 148 0.82 -11.66 20.08
CA LEU A 148 -0.22 -12.14 21.00
C LEU A 148 0.28 -12.32 22.45
N GLY A 149 1.32 -11.59 22.84
CA GLY A 149 1.79 -11.51 24.21
C GLY A 149 3.15 -12.15 24.46
N GLN A 150 3.57 -12.16 25.73
CA GLN A 150 4.91 -12.56 26.15
C GLN A 150 5.26 -14.00 25.74
N GLY A 151 4.31 -14.94 25.89
CA GLY A 151 4.50 -16.33 25.49
C GLY A 151 4.82 -16.49 23.99
N SER A 152 4.19 -15.66 23.13
CA SER A 152 4.48 -15.64 21.69
C SER A 152 5.91 -15.17 21.40
N VAL A 153 6.37 -14.14 22.11
CA VAL A 153 7.75 -13.64 22.00
C VAL A 153 8.73 -14.72 22.41
N GLU A 154 8.49 -15.38 23.53
CA GLU A 154 9.35 -16.46 24.04
C GLU A 154 9.40 -17.67 23.09
N ALA A 155 8.25 -18.06 22.54
CA ALA A 155 8.17 -19.12 21.55
C ALA A 155 8.92 -18.76 20.25
N ALA A 156 8.77 -17.53 19.75
CA ALA A 156 9.47 -17.04 18.58
C ALA A 156 10.99 -16.98 18.79
N GLN A 157 11.46 -16.58 19.99
CA GLN A 157 12.88 -16.60 20.32
C GLN A 157 13.46 -18.03 20.23
N VAL A 158 12.73 -19.02 20.73
CA VAL A 158 13.15 -20.44 20.61
C VAL A 158 13.16 -20.86 19.14
N ALA A 159 12.17 -20.47 18.35
CA ALA A 159 12.10 -20.78 16.93
C ALA A 159 13.28 -20.17 16.14
N VAL A 160 13.64 -18.92 16.42
CA VAL A 160 14.83 -18.28 15.84
C VAL A 160 16.10 -19.07 16.21
N ALA A 161 16.25 -19.47 17.47
CA ALA A 161 17.39 -20.28 17.90
C ALA A 161 17.40 -21.66 17.20
N VAL A 162 16.25 -22.32 17.04
CA VAL A 162 16.13 -23.56 16.25
C VAL A 162 16.60 -23.37 14.82
N ARG A 163 16.17 -22.29 14.16
CA ARG A 163 16.62 -21.94 12.80
C ARG A 163 18.16 -21.81 12.73
N MET A 164 18.78 -21.26 13.76
CA MET A 164 20.23 -21.05 13.80
C MET A 164 21.02 -22.33 14.02
N VAL A 165 20.50 -23.25 14.85
CA VAL A 165 21.26 -24.46 15.28
C VAL A 165 20.89 -25.70 14.49
N ALA A 166 19.69 -25.79 13.94
CA ALA A 166 19.15 -26.95 13.23
C ALA A 166 18.13 -26.54 12.16
N PRO A 167 18.54 -25.76 11.14
CA PRO A 167 17.62 -25.24 10.13
C PRO A 167 16.85 -26.35 9.38
N GLU A 168 17.45 -27.51 9.19
CA GLU A 168 16.84 -28.68 8.56
C GLU A 168 15.68 -29.28 9.37
N LYS A 169 15.63 -29.02 10.67
CA LYS A 169 14.56 -29.47 11.57
C LYS A 169 13.50 -28.41 11.83
N TYR A 170 13.70 -27.19 11.31
CA TYR A 170 12.81 -26.08 11.61
C TYR A 170 11.34 -26.38 11.26
N MET A 171 11.07 -26.96 10.10
CA MET A 171 9.68 -27.25 9.68
C MET A 171 9.02 -28.29 10.59
N ALA A 172 9.74 -29.33 10.99
CA ALA A 172 9.23 -30.31 11.96
C ALA A 172 8.95 -29.68 13.33
N PHE A 173 9.86 -28.83 13.81
CA PHE A 173 9.67 -28.03 15.02
C PHE A 173 8.46 -27.10 14.91
N HIS A 174 8.34 -26.37 13.81
CA HIS A 174 7.24 -25.45 13.55
C HIS A 174 5.88 -26.17 13.60
N GLN A 175 5.79 -27.32 12.96
CA GLN A 175 4.59 -28.17 12.98
C GLN A 175 4.26 -28.68 14.38
N ALA A 176 5.25 -29.17 15.12
CA ALA A 176 5.06 -29.66 16.48
C ALA A 176 4.56 -28.54 17.41
N LEU A 177 5.19 -27.38 17.38
CA LEU A 177 4.83 -26.27 18.25
C LEU A 177 3.48 -25.63 17.88
N LEU A 178 3.25 -25.35 16.59
CA LEU A 178 2.02 -24.73 16.14
C LEU A 178 0.82 -25.67 16.30
N GLY A 179 1.01 -26.98 16.12
CA GLY A 179 0.01 -28.02 16.34
C GLY A 179 -0.26 -28.33 17.81
N ALA A 180 0.59 -27.88 18.74
CA ALA A 180 0.45 -28.17 20.17
C ALA A 180 -0.81 -27.51 20.76
N ARG A 181 -1.42 -28.21 21.75
CA ARG A 181 -2.58 -27.65 22.48
C ARG A 181 -2.12 -26.66 23.54
N GLY A 182 -2.97 -25.65 23.79
CA GLY A 182 -2.75 -24.62 24.78
C GLY A 182 -1.79 -23.52 24.28
N GLN A 183 -1.41 -22.66 25.21
CA GLN A 183 -0.58 -21.49 24.91
C GLN A 183 0.88 -21.91 24.67
N ALA A 184 1.49 -21.41 23.62
CA ALA A 184 2.91 -21.55 23.36
C ALA A 184 3.68 -20.52 24.20
N ASP A 185 4.74 -21.00 24.85
CA ASP A 185 5.71 -20.24 25.61
C ASP A 185 7.10 -20.87 25.42
N ARG A 186 8.11 -20.38 26.13
CA ARG A 186 9.47 -20.92 26.07
C ARG A 186 9.51 -22.41 26.44
N ALA A 187 8.81 -22.85 27.50
CA ALA A 187 8.85 -24.22 27.96
C ALA A 187 8.27 -25.16 26.91
N LYS A 188 7.12 -24.80 26.34
CA LYS A 188 6.48 -25.60 25.30
C LYS A 188 7.30 -25.63 24.01
N ALA A 189 7.92 -24.50 23.63
CA ALA A 189 8.78 -24.43 22.45
C ALA A 189 10.04 -25.31 22.63
N LEU A 190 10.68 -25.32 23.82
CA LEU A 190 11.80 -26.23 24.12
C LEU A 190 11.35 -27.70 24.12
N ALA A 191 10.15 -27.99 24.58
CA ALA A 191 9.60 -29.37 24.53
C ALA A 191 9.39 -29.83 23.09
N ALA A 192 8.82 -28.96 22.22
CA ALA A 192 8.66 -29.23 20.79
C ALA A 192 10.01 -29.42 20.08
N ALA A 193 11.02 -28.63 20.44
CA ALA A 193 12.38 -28.81 19.90
C ALA A 193 12.97 -30.17 20.29
N LYS A 194 12.79 -30.58 21.54
CA LYS A 194 13.23 -31.88 22.02
C LYS A 194 12.49 -33.02 21.32
N GLU A 195 11.21 -32.91 21.10
CA GLU A 195 10.38 -33.89 20.39
C GLU A 195 10.92 -34.19 18.98
N VAL A 196 11.40 -33.17 18.28
CA VAL A 196 11.99 -33.32 16.94
C VAL A 196 13.51 -33.60 16.97
N GLY A 197 14.04 -33.93 18.15
CA GLY A 197 15.43 -34.36 18.34
C GLY A 197 16.45 -33.22 18.28
N ILE A 198 16.07 -32.00 18.72
CA ILE A 198 17.00 -30.90 18.93
C ILE A 198 17.34 -30.80 20.41
N ASP A 199 18.63 -30.76 20.74
CA ASP A 199 19.08 -30.59 22.12
C ASP A 199 18.75 -29.19 22.64
N PRO A 200 17.93 -29.05 23.69
CA PRO A 200 17.60 -27.74 24.27
C PRO A 200 18.82 -26.93 24.72
N ALA A 201 19.95 -27.60 25.08
CA ALA A 201 21.17 -26.93 25.48
C ALA A 201 21.79 -26.12 24.31
N LEU A 202 21.64 -26.57 23.07
CA LEU A 202 22.10 -25.82 21.89
C LEU A 202 21.26 -24.54 21.69
N ILE A 203 19.96 -24.61 21.93
CA ILE A 203 19.04 -23.47 21.85
C ILE A 203 19.39 -22.44 22.93
N GLN A 204 19.64 -22.90 24.17
CA GLN A 204 19.98 -22.00 25.28
C GLN A 204 21.28 -21.20 25.05
N LYS A 205 22.27 -21.82 24.37
CA LYS A 205 23.51 -21.10 23.98
C LYS A 205 23.28 -19.92 23.06
N GLN A 206 22.16 -19.89 22.36
CA GLN A 206 21.79 -18.76 21.47
C GLN A 206 21.04 -17.64 22.21
N ALA A 207 20.69 -17.80 23.48
CA ALA A 207 19.86 -16.86 24.23
C ALA A 207 20.43 -15.43 24.31
N THR A 208 21.73 -15.25 24.06
CA THR A 208 22.42 -13.95 24.01
C THR A 208 22.67 -13.46 22.58
N SER A 209 22.16 -14.15 21.57
CA SER A 209 22.33 -13.74 20.18
C SER A 209 21.59 -12.43 19.89
N PRO A 210 22.21 -11.46 19.19
CA PRO A 210 21.53 -10.23 18.77
C PRO A 210 20.41 -10.47 17.76
N GLU A 211 20.23 -11.70 17.28
CA GLU A 211 19.09 -12.07 16.42
C GLU A 211 17.81 -12.40 17.22
N LEU A 212 17.93 -12.66 18.53
CA LEU A 212 16.81 -12.92 19.45
C LEU A 212 16.32 -11.64 20.10
#